data_e5c6e2cd9fe97000d1b0f898a59170f2
#
_entry.id   e5c6e2cd9fe97000d1b0f898a59170f2
#
_cell.length_a   1.000
_cell.length_b   1.000
_cell.length_c   1.000
_cell.angle_alpha   90.00
_cell.angle_beta   90.00
_cell.angle_gamma   90.00
#
_symmetry.space_group_name_H-M   'P 1'
#
loop_
_entity.id
_entity.type
_entity.pdbx_description
1 polymer ?
#
loop_
_entity_poly.entity_id
_entity_poly.type
_entity_poly.pdbx_seq_one_letter_code
_entity_poly.pdbx_strand_id
1 'polypeptide(L)'
;PDQGANGIKTQTTSFNDSTLIIQIPVIHASYKGKLNSDNTINGTFTQGMPLPLNLKKGEASRPKRPQEPQPPFPYRSEEVTVRNERDGINLAGTLTLPEKGTKFPAVVMVTGSGAQNRDEEIMGHKPFFVIADYLTRNGIAVLRCDDRGTAASQGTHATATNEDFATDTEAMVNYLRSRKEINAKKIGIIGHSAGGIIAFIVAKKDPSIAFVVSLAGAGVRGDSLMLKQVELISKS
;
A
#
# COMPACT_ATOMS: atom_id res chain seq x y z
N PRO A 1 -3.18 -7.74 15.16
CA PRO A 1 -3.65 -8.71 14.17
C PRO A 1 -2.86 -8.61 12.88
N ASP A 2 -2.64 -9.73 12.24
CA ASP A 2 -1.79 -9.84 11.03
C ASP A 2 -2.37 -9.11 9.81
N GLN A 3 -3.58 -8.58 9.91
CA GLN A 3 -4.27 -7.82 8.87
C GLN A 3 -3.91 -6.31 8.86
N GLY A 4 -2.84 -5.90 9.55
CA GLY A 4 -2.38 -4.51 9.56
C GLY A 4 -3.30 -3.51 10.29
N ALA A 5 -4.42 -3.97 10.83
CA ALA A 5 -5.33 -3.13 11.59
C ALA A 5 -4.75 -2.79 12.96
N ASN A 6 -4.16 -1.62 13.09
CA ASN A 6 -3.64 -1.10 14.35
C ASN A 6 -4.60 -0.11 14.98
N GLY A 7 -4.63 -0.07 16.32
CA GLY A 7 -5.39 0.93 17.05
C GLY A 7 -6.92 0.77 17.00
N ILE A 8 -7.44 -0.42 16.64
CA ILE A 8 -8.88 -0.70 16.74
C ILE A 8 -9.31 -0.58 18.20
N LYS A 9 -10.20 0.37 18.48
CA LYS A 9 -10.71 0.58 19.83
C LYS A 9 -11.60 -0.60 20.24
N THR A 10 -11.30 -1.17 21.41
CA THR A 10 -12.20 -2.11 22.06
C THR A 10 -13.33 -1.35 22.74
N GLN A 11 -14.55 -1.87 22.71
CA GLN A 11 -15.67 -1.29 23.45
C GLN A 11 -15.59 -1.68 24.93
N THR A 12 -15.29 -2.93 25.18
CA THR A 12 -15.17 -3.47 26.55
C THR A 12 -13.94 -4.34 26.62
N THR A 13 -13.14 -4.13 27.67
CA THR A 13 -12.09 -5.05 28.08
C THR A 13 -12.26 -5.26 29.58
N SER A 14 -12.58 -6.48 29.97
CA SER A 14 -12.73 -6.84 31.38
C SER A 14 -11.87 -8.05 31.73
N PHE A 15 -11.37 -8.07 32.97
CA PHE A 15 -10.61 -9.17 33.52
C PHE A 15 -11.12 -9.48 34.93
N ASN A 16 -11.88 -10.56 35.09
CA ASN A 16 -12.47 -10.99 36.35
C ASN A 16 -12.26 -12.50 36.52
N ASP A 17 -11.94 -12.93 37.73
CA ASP A 17 -11.77 -14.33 38.09
C ASP A 17 -10.92 -15.13 37.07
N SER A 18 -9.78 -14.55 36.70
CA SER A 18 -8.84 -15.09 35.68
C SER A 18 -9.41 -15.15 34.25
N THR A 19 -10.57 -14.56 33.99
CA THR A 19 -11.18 -14.53 32.65
C THR A 19 -11.02 -13.17 32.03
N LEU A 20 -10.39 -13.14 30.85
CA LEU A 20 -10.27 -11.94 29.97
C LEU A 20 -11.39 -11.99 28.94
N ILE A 21 -12.14 -10.89 28.83
CA ILE A 21 -13.13 -10.68 27.78
C ILE A 21 -12.81 -9.37 27.08
N ILE A 22 -12.71 -9.41 25.74
CA ILE A 22 -12.51 -8.24 24.88
C ILE A 22 -13.62 -8.23 23.84
N GLN A 23 -14.28 -7.08 23.68
CA GLN A 23 -15.29 -6.88 22.62
C GLN A 23 -14.84 -5.79 21.66
N ILE A 24 -14.95 -6.07 20.36
CA ILE A 24 -14.52 -5.20 19.25
C ILE A 24 -15.67 -5.10 18.24
N PRO A 25 -16.75 -4.36 18.55
CA PRO A 25 -17.96 -4.34 17.73
C PRO A 25 -17.74 -3.82 16.32
N VAL A 26 -16.82 -2.88 16.14
CA VAL A 26 -16.52 -2.27 14.82
C VAL A 26 -16.10 -3.29 13.76
N ILE A 27 -15.59 -4.44 14.17
CA ILE A 27 -15.23 -5.57 13.30
C ILE A 27 -16.04 -6.84 13.63
N HIS A 28 -17.12 -6.70 14.39
CA HIS A 28 -17.95 -7.82 14.86
C HIS A 28 -17.14 -8.95 15.51
N ALA A 29 -16.13 -8.60 16.31
CA ALA A 29 -15.25 -9.57 16.92
C ALA A 29 -15.29 -9.54 18.45
N SER A 30 -14.98 -10.69 19.05
CA SER A 30 -14.81 -10.83 20.49
C SER A 30 -13.69 -11.82 20.81
N TYR A 31 -13.11 -11.66 22.00
CA TYR A 31 -12.19 -12.64 22.57
C TYR A 31 -12.62 -12.98 23.99
N LYS A 32 -12.57 -14.27 24.34
CA LYS A 32 -12.75 -14.75 25.71
C LYS A 32 -11.69 -15.80 26.02
N GLY A 33 -10.91 -15.58 27.07
CA GLY A 33 -9.84 -16.49 27.46
C GLY A 33 -9.64 -16.55 28.97
N LYS A 34 -9.03 -17.62 29.46
CA LYS A 34 -8.70 -17.85 30.86
C LYS A 34 -7.20 -17.80 31.09
N LEU A 35 -6.78 -17.04 32.12
CA LEU A 35 -5.41 -16.98 32.58
C LEU A 35 -5.04 -18.29 33.29
N ASN A 36 -3.89 -18.83 32.87
CA ASN A 36 -3.28 -20.04 33.43
C ASN A 36 -2.15 -19.67 34.41
N SER A 37 -1.69 -20.64 35.17
CA SER A 37 -0.60 -20.52 36.14
C SER A 37 0.75 -20.16 35.51
N ASP A 38 0.95 -20.44 34.23
CA ASP A 38 2.15 -20.12 33.44
C ASP A 38 2.12 -18.71 32.82
N ASN A 39 1.17 -17.86 33.22
CA ASN A 39 0.95 -16.51 32.68
C ASN A 39 0.56 -16.49 31.18
N THR A 40 0.03 -17.57 30.66
CA THR A 40 -0.67 -17.58 29.36
C THR A 40 -2.16 -17.42 29.51
N ILE A 41 -2.85 -16.91 28.50
CA ILE A 41 -4.31 -16.87 28.46
C ILE A 41 -4.74 -17.72 27.29
N ASN A 42 -5.38 -18.86 27.58
CA ASN A 42 -5.95 -19.72 26.56
C ASN A 42 -7.39 -19.29 26.31
N GLY A 43 -7.70 -19.02 25.05
CA GLY A 43 -9.01 -18.47 24.72
C GLY A 43 -9.43 -18.69 23.28
N THR A 44 -10.56 -18.08 22.97
CA THR A 44 -11.19 -18.15 21.68
C THR A 44 -11.44 -16.74 21.17
N PHE A 45 -10.97 -16.46 19.97
CA PHE A 45 -11.32 -15.29 19.19
C PHE A 45 -12.47 -15.65 18.26
N THR A 46 -13.49 -14.82 18.22
CA THR A 46 -14.68 -15.03 17.39
C THR A 46 -14.88 -13.82 16.48
N GLN A 47 -14.86 -14.06 15.17
CA GLN A 47 -15.24 -13.10 14.14
C GLN A 47 -15.91 -13.91 13.01
N GLY A 48 -17.23 -14.05 13.10
CA GLY A 48 -17.98 -15.02 12.30
C GLY A 48 -17.78 -16.45 12.81
N MET A 49 -16.60 -17.03 12.67
CA MET A 49 -16.24 -18.36 13.21
C MET A 49 -15.34 -18.24 14.45
N PRO A 50 -15.51 -19.15 15.45
CA PRO A 50 -14.62 -19.22 16.60
C PRO A 50 -13.28 -19.85 16.23
N LEU A 51 -12.18 -19.20 16.61
CA LEU A 51 -10.82 -19.67 16.41
C LEU A 51 -10.06 -19.72 17.74
N PRO A 52 -9.33 -20.78 18.07
CA PRO A 52 -8.46 -20.81 19.23
C PRO A 52 -7.40 -19.71 19.12
N LEU A 53 -7.23 -18.92 20.16
CA LEU A 53 -6.19 -17.88 20.24
C LEU A 53 -5.61 -17.85 21.65
N ASN A 54 -4.34 -18.22 21.77
CA ASN A 54 -3.63 -18.18 23.03
C ASN A 54 -2.77 -16.92 23.09
N LEU A 55 -2.88 -16.19 24.20
CA LEU A 55 -2.11 -14.99 24.45
C LEU A 55 -1.00 -15.29 25.46
N LYS A 56 0.18 -14.75 25.24
CA LYS A 56 1.32 -14.77 26.16
C LYS A 56 1.77 -13.35 26.44
N LYS A 57 2.05 -13.03 27.71
CA LYS A 57 2.63 -11.74 28.06
C LYS A 57 4.01 -11.60 27.41
N GLY A 58 4.23 -10.49 26.70
CA GLY A 58 5.49 -10.18 26.03
C GLY A 58 5.27 -9.15 24.93
N GLU A 59 6.34 -8.77 24.30
CA GLU A 59 6.26 -7.99 23.06
C GLU A 59 5.83 -8.91 21.92
N ALA A 60 4.91 -8.44 21.10
CA ALA A 60 4.54 -9.16 19.89
C ALA A 60 5.78 -9.28 19.00
N SER A 61 6.22 -10.51 18.75
CA SER A 61 7.32 -10.73 17.80
C SER A 61 6.85 -10.27 16.42
N ARG A 62 7.41 -9.18 15.93
CA ARG A 62 7.18 -8.79 14.55
C ARG A 62 7.88 -9.78 13.64
N PRO A 63 7.20 -10.33 12.63
CA PRO A 63 7.85 -11.20 11.66
C PRO A 63 9.07 -10.48 11.07
N LYS A 64 10.21 -11.19 11.01
CA LYS A 64 11.41 -10.65 10.35
C LYS A 64 11.09 -10.39 8.87
N ARG A 65 11.53 -9.25 8.36
CA ARG A 65 11.35 -8.85 6.95
C ARG A 65 12.74 -8.72 6.29
N PRO A 66 13.44 -9.83 6.01
CA PRO A 66 14.79 -9.76 5.49
C PRO A 66 14.91 -9.11 4.10
N GLN A 67 13.81 -9.06 3.36
CA GLN A 67 13.74 -8.39 2.05
C GLN A 67 13.62 -6.86 2.16
N GLU A 68 13.26 -6.31 3.33
CA GLU A 68 13.07 -4.87 3.51
C GLU A 68 14.44 -4.19 3.52
N PRO A 69 14.67 -3.21 2.62
CA PRO A 69 15.95 -2.54 2.50
C PRO A 69 16.34 -1.81 3.79
N GLN A 70 17.62 -1.90 4.11
CA GLN A 70 18.17 -1.23 5.30
C GLN A 70 19.22 -0.19 4.88
N PRO A 71 19.29 0.97 5.56
CA PRO A 71 20.33 1.96 5.32
C PRO A 71 21.72 1.43 5.75
N PRO A 72 22.82 1.96 5.19
CA PRO A 72 22.84 3.06 4.20
C PRO A 72 22.45 2.59 2.79
N PHE A 73 21.65 3.41 2.08
CA PHE A 73 21.26 3.11 0.71
C PHE A 73 22.31 3.60 -0.28
N PRO A 74 22.68 2.83 -1.33
CA PRO A 74 23.64 3.23 -2.36
C PRO A 74 22.97 4.05 -3.46
N TYR A 75 22.04 4.93 -3.11
CA TYR A 75 21.30 5.82 -3.98
C TYR A 75 20.78 7.02 -3.20
N ARG A 76 20.39 8.07 -3.90
CA ARG A 76 19.76 9.25 -3.28
C ARG A 76 18.27 9.00 -3.07
N SER A 77 17.77 9.41 -1.91
CA SER A 77 16.34 9.39 -1.59
C SER A 77 15.91 10.80 -1.19
N GLU A 78 14.91 11.32 -1.88
CA GLU A 78 14.41 12.68 -1.71
C GLU A 78 12.92 12.64 -1.36
N GLU A 79 12.54 13.29 -0.26
CA GLU A 79 11.13 13.59 0.00
C GLU A 79 10.68 14.68 -0.96
N VAL A 80 9.57 14.46 -1.63
CA VAL A 80 9.07 15.35 -2.67
C VAL A 80 7.58 15.67 -2.46
N THR A 81 7.18 16.81 -3.00
CA THR A 81 5.77 17.19 -3.12
C THR A 81 5.42 17.28 -4.58
N VAL A 82 4.44 16.52 -5.01
CA VAL A 82 3.92 16.51 -6.38
C VAL A 82 2.60 17.27 -6.41
N ARG A 83 2.54 18.34 -7.19
CA ARG A 83 1.32 19.12 -7.36
C ARG A 83 0.42 18.51 -8.42
N ASN A 84 -0.79 18.11 -8.04
CA ASN A 84 -1.88 17.86 -8.98
C ASN A 84 -2.63 19.18 -9.22
N GLU A 85 -2.34 19.82 -10.35
CA GLU A 85 -2.91 21.13 -10.68
C GLU A 85 -4.41 21.07 -10.98
N ARG A 86 -4.90 19.94 -11.51
CA ARG A 86 -6.30 19.75 -11.83
C ARG A 86 -7.18 19.88 -10.59
N ASP A 87 -6.79 19.16 -9.52
CA ASP A 87 -7.61 19.08 -8.30
C ASP A 87 -7.11 20.02 -7.19
N GLY A 88 -6.00 20.74 -7.44
CA GLY A 88 -5.45 21.70 -6.50
C GLY A 88 -4.89 21.06 -5.23
N ILE A 89 -4.42 19.83 -5.27
CA ILE A 89 -3.88 19.08 -4.13
C ILE A 89 -2.38 18.80 -4.27
N ASN A 90 -1.71 18.60 -3.15
CA ASN A 90 -0.32 18.17 -3.08
C ASN A 90 -0.25 16.71 -2.64
N LEU A 91 0.48 15.91 -3.39
CA LEU A 91 0.80 14.53 -3.04
C LEU A 91 2.20 14.48 -2.44
N ALA A 92 2.33 13.89 -1.27
CA ALA A 92 3.60 13.64 -0.63
C ALA A 92 4.22 12.36 -1.18
N GLY A 93 5.50 12.39 -1.52
CA GLY A 93 6.15 11.24 -2.13
C GLY A 93 7.62 11.14 -1.81
N THR A 94 8.22 10.05 -2.26
CA THR A 94 9.65 9.79 -2.21
C THR A 94 10.15 9.48 -3.62
N LEU A 95 11.14 10.25 -4.08
CA LEU A 95 11.88 9.99 -5.30
C LEU A 95 13.23 9.36 -4.95
N THR A 96 13.47 8.15 -5.45
CA THR A 96 14.78 7.52 -5.35
C THR A 96 15.52 7.63 -6.69
N LEU A 97 16.79 8.02 -6.64
CA LEU A 97 17.63 8.31 -7.81
C LEU A 97 18.95 7.52 -7.71
N PRO A 98 19.36 6.81 -8.75
CA PRO A 98 20.66 6.16 -8.78
C PRO A 98 21.78 7.15 -8.48
N GLU A 99 22.83 6.69 -7.79
CA GLU A 99 23.93 7.56 -7.36
C GLU A 99 24.78 8.05 -8.54
N LYS A 100 25.00 7.17 -9.52
CA LYS A 100 25.88 7.42 -10.67
C LYS A 100 25.09 7.45 -11.97
N GLY A 101 25.42 8.42 -12.82
CA GLY A 101 24.79 8.57 -14.13
C GLY A 101 23.95 9.84 -14.24
N THR A 102 23.35 10.00 -15.39
CA THR A 102 22.43 11.11 -15.72
C THR A 102 21.37 10.63 -16.69
N LYS A 103 20.23 11.33 -16.76
CA LYS A 103 19.13 10.99 -17.67
C LYS A 103 18.62 9.57 -17.46
N PHE A 104 18.33 9.23 -16.18
CA PHE A 104 17.83 7.92 -15.81
C PHE A 104 16.47 7.60 -16.44
N PRO A 105 16.22 6.36 -16.86
CA PRO A 105 14.86 5.88 -16.99
C PRO A 105 14.17 5.99 -15.64
N ALA A 106 12.86 6.17 -15.65
CA ALA A 106 12.12 6.34 -14.41
C ALA A 106 10.77 5.60 -14.43
N VAL A 107 10.26 5.30 -13.26
CA VAL A 107 8.91 4.76 -13.08
C VAL A 107 8.15 5.52 -12.00
N VAL A 108 6.86 5.66 -12.23
CA VAL A 108 5.87 6.00 -11.21
C VAL A 108 5.27 4.70 -10.71
N MET A 109 5.14 4.53 -9.39
CA MET A 109 4.45 3.39 -8.80
C MET A 109 3.06 3.81 -8.34
N VAL A 110 2.04 3.03 -8.72
CA VAL A 110 0.62 3.30 -8.45
C VAL A 110 0.04 2.15 -7.64
N THR A 111 -0.47 2.46 -6.47
CA THR A 111 -0.97 1.55 -5.45
C THR A 111 -2.26 0.83 -5.86
N GLY A 112 -2.58 -0.25 -5.16
CA GLY A 112 -3.83 -0.99 -5.32
C GLY A 112 -5.02 -0.31 -4.64
N SER A 113 -6.12 -1.06 -4.51
CA SER A 113 -7.36 -0.57 -3.91
C SER A 113 -7.18 -0.24 -2.43
N GLY A 114 -7.91 0.78 -1.95
CA GLY A 114 -7.87 1.26 -0.58
C GLY A 114 -6.90 2.42 -0.40
N ALA A 115 -6.96 3.08 0.76
CA ALA A 115 -6.10 4.20 1.09
C ALA A 115 -4.70 3.69 1.46
N GLN A 116 -3.75 3.82 0.54
CA GLN A 116 -2.40 3.28 0.66
C GLN A 116 -1.36 4.40 0.86
N ASN A 117 -0.36 4.12 1.70
CA ASN A 117 0.83 4.95 1.70
C ASN A 117 1.75 4.59 0.51
N ARG A 118 2.77 5.41 0.27
CA ARG A 118 3.72 5.26 -0.85
C ARG A 118 4.48 3.93 -0.89
N ASP A 119 4.51 3.19 0.20
CA ASP A 119 5.18 1.90 0.32
C ASP A 119 4.21 0.72 0.07
N GLU A 120 2.91 1.04 -0.12
CA GLU A 120 1.82 0.06 -0.19
C GLU A 120 1.88 -0.91 1.00
N GLU A 121 2.02 -0.32 2.21
CA GLU A 121 2.27 -1.09 3.42
C GLU A 121 1.04 -1.89 3.84
N ILE A 122 1.18 -3.21 3.81
CA ILE A 122 0.15 -4.14 4.25
C ILE A 122 0.74 -5.21 5.16
N MET A 123 0.14 -5.44 6.32
CA MET A 123 0.62 -6.43 7.31
C MET A 123 2.10 -6.24 7.69
N GLY A 124 2.58 -5.01 7.70
CA GLY A 124 3.98 -4.67 7.96
C GLY A 124 4.95 -5.03 6.81
N HIS A 125 4.46 -5.43 5.63
CA HIS A 125 5.24 -5.50 4.40
C HIS A 125 5.19 -4.18 3.67
N LYS A 126 6.30 -3.81 3.00
CA LYS A 126 6.43 -2.59 2.20
C LYS A 126 6.87 -2.95 0.77
N PRO A 127 5.98 -3.59 -0.02
CA PRO A 127 6.35 -4.12 -1.33
C PRO A 127 6.88 -3.06 -2.28
N PHE A 128 6.30 -1.87 -2.29
CA PHE A 128 6.76 -0.79 -3.15
C PHE A 128 8.14 -0.25 -2.75
N PHE A 129 8.45 -0.23 -1.45
CA PHE A 129 9.79 0.13 -0.99
C PHE A 129 10.83 -0.90 -1.46
N VAL A 130 10.52 -2.19 -1.36
CA VAL A 130 11.41 -3.28 -1.82
C VAL A 130 11.65 -3.20 -3.33
N ILE A 131 10.60 -3.01 -4.12
CA ILE A 131 10.69 -2.88 -5.59
C ILE A 131 11.48 -1.61 -5.95
N ALA A 132 11.21 -0.49 -5.29
CA ALA A 132 11.89 0.77 -5.54
C ALA A 132 13.40 0.68 -5.24
N ASP A 133 13.79 0.06 -4.12
CA ASP A 133 15.19 -0.18 -3.80
C ASP A 133 15.89 -0.99 -4.89
N TYR A 134 15.28 -2.11 -5.30
CA TYR A 134 15.83 -2.96 -6.34
C TYR A 134 16.01 -2.21 -7.68
N LEU A 135 14.98 -1.50 -8.13
CA LEU A 135 15.01 -0.75 -9.38
C LEU A 135 16.06 0.37 -9.34
N THR A 136 16.13 1.09 -8.21
CA THR A 136 17.07 2.21 -8.08
C THR A 136 18.52 1.74 -8.07
N ARG A 137 18.82 0.61 -7.40
CA ARG A 137 20.14 -0.04 -7.46
C ARG A 137 20.52 -0.46 -8.89
N ASN A 138 19.51 -0.75 -9.73
CA ASN A 138 19.69 -1.15 -11.12
C ASN A 138 19.55 0.00 -12.13
N GLY A 139 19.69 1.24 -11.69
CA GLY A 139 19.80 2.40 -12.58
C GLY A 139 18.48 3.03 -13.02
N ILE A 140 17.34 2.68 -12.37
CA ILE A 140 16.01 3.21 -12.68
C ILE A 140 15.55 4.09 -11.52
N ALA A 141 15.24 5.35 -11.77
CA ALA A 141 14.64 6.23 -10.77
C ALA A 141 13.20 5.81 -10.47
N VAL A 142 12.78 5.94 -9.21
CA VAL A 142 11.43 5.54 -8.80
C VAL A 142 10.75 6.63 -7.99
N LEU A 143 9.56 7.03 -8.43
CA LEU A 143 8.68 7.93 -7.70
C LEU A 143 7.50 7.14 -7.11
N ARG A 144 7.32 7.27 -5.80
CA ARG A 144 6.20 6.70 -5.04
C ARG A 144 5.54 7.82 -4.26
N CYS A 145 4.22 7.95 -4.33
CA CYS A 145 3.47 8.92 -3.55
C CYS A 145 2.43 8.22 -2.66
N ASP A 146 2.12 8.85 -1.53
CA ASP A 146 0.94 8.49 -0.76
C ASP A 146 -0.31 8.81 -1.59
N ASP A 147 -1.32 7.97 -1.54
CA ASP A 147 -2.59 8.24 -2.22
C ASP A 147 -3.21 9.54 -1.72
N ARG A 148 -4.00 10.19 -2.56
CA ARG A 148 -4.78 11.36 -2.15
C ARG A 148 -5.57 11.10 -0.87
N GLY A 149 -5.49 12.03 0.09
CA GLY A 149 -6.18 11.92 1.38
C GLY A 149 -5.61 10.86 2.32
N THR A 150 -4.40 10.35 2.05
CA THR A 150 -3.75 9.31 2.86
C THR A 150 -2.37 9.79 3.31
N ALA A 151 -1.96 9.38 4.51
CA ALA A 151 -0.69 9.73 5.14
C ALA A 151 -0.39 11.24 5.06
N ALA A 152 0.58 11.67 4.25
CA ALA A 152 0.96 13.07 4.12
C ALA A 152 0.39 13.77 2.87
N SER A 153 -0.37 13.06 2.03
CA SER A 153 -1.00 13.63 0.84
C SER A 153 -2.31 14.34 1.15
N GLN A 154 -2.56 15.43 0.45
CA GLN A 154 -3.80 16.19 0.52
C GLN A 154 -4.92 15.50 -0.29
N GLY A 155 -6.15 16.02 -0.16
CA GLY A 155 -7.32 15.54 -0.89
C GLY A 155 -8.17 14.58 -0.07
N THR A 156 -9.03 13.82 -0.76
CA THR A 156 -9.96 12.88 -0.14
C THR A 156 -9.94 11.57 -0.92
N HIS A 157 -9.62 10.48 -0.23
CA HIS A 157 -9.62 9.13 -0.84
C HIS A 157 -11.03 8.56 -0.98
N ALA A 158 -11.88 8.74 0.03
CA ALA A 158 -13.17 8.04 0.16
C ALA A 158 -14.15 8.25 -1.00
N THR A 159 -14.05 9.37 -1.70
CA THR A 159 -14.93 9.73 -2.83
C THR A 159 -14.19 9.74 -4.16
N ALA A 160 -12.90 9.40 -4.16
CA ALA A 160 -12.08 9.42 -5.35
C ALA A 160 -12.41 8.25 -6.30
N THR A 161 -12.40 8.54 -7.57
CA THR A 161 -12.62 7.59 -8.67
C THR A 161 -11.28 7.18 -9.32
N ASN A 162 -11.27 6.16 -10.15
CA ASN A 162 -10.10 5.79 -10.94
C ASN A 162 -9.60 6.95 -11.82
N GLU A 163 -10.50 7.83 -12.29
CA GLU A 163 -10.11 9.02 -13.06
C GLU A 163 -9.37 10.05 -12.19
N ASP A 164 -9.75 10.19 -10.93
CA ASP A 164 -9.07 11.08 -9.99
C ASP A 164 -7.65 10.54 -9.68
N PHE A 165 -7.50 9.25 -9.43
CA PHE A 165 -6.17 8.62 -9.26
C PHE A 165 -5.35 8.66 -10.55
N ALA A 166 -5.98 8.60 -11.72
CA ALA A 166 -5.27 8.77 -12.98
C ALA A 166 -4.68 10.18 -13.10
N THR A 167 -5.38 11.22 -12.64
CA THR A 167 -4.82 12.59 -12.64
C THR A 167 -3.67 12.77 -11.66
N ASP A 168 -3.69 12.08 -10.51
CA ASP A 168 -2.55 12.03 -9.60
C ASP A 168 -1.34 11.37 -10.27
N THR A 169 -1.58 10.26 -10.95
CA THR A 169 -0.54 9.55 -11.68
C THR A 169 0.03 10.41 -12.84
N GLU A 170 -0.82 11.12 -13.58
CA GLU A 170 -0.39 12.09 -14.60
C GLU A 170 0.48 13.20 -13.98
N ALA A 171 0.10 13.72 -12.81
CA ALA A 171 0.90 14.71 -12.09
C ALA A 171 2.27 14.15 -11.69
N MET A 172 2.33 12.90 -11.21
CA MET A 172 3.58 12.22 -10.88
C MET A 172 4.48 12.03 -12.11
N VAL A 173 3.91 11.64 -13.24
CA VAL A 173 4.65 11.53 -14.53
C VAL A 173 5.20 12.88 -14.95
N ASN A 174 4.38 13.94 -14.88
CA ASN A 174 4.80 15.30 -15.24
C ASN A 174 5.88 15.82 -14.29
N TYR A 175 5.81 15.51 -13.01
CA TYR A 175 6.87 15.80 -12.06
C TYR A 175 8.20 15.14 -12.48
N LEU A 176 8.20 13.86 -12.83
CA LEU A 176 9.40 13.19 -13.34
C LEU A 176 9.93 13.83 -14.62
N ARG A 177 9.06 14.27 -15.53
CA ARG A 177 9.46 14.96 -16.76
C ARG A 177 10.15 16.30 -16.50
N SER A 178 9.79 16.99 -15.44
CA SER A 178 10.40 18.27 -15.06
C SER A 178 11.79 18.12 -14.45
N ARG A 179 12.16 16.91 -14.02
CA ARG A 179 13.45 16.64 -13.36
C ARG A 179 14.58 16.49 -14.39
N LYS A 180 15.64 17.28 -14.21
CA LYS A 180 16.83 17.25 -15.09
C LYS A 180 17.58 15.92 -15.12
N GLU A 181 17.48 15.15 -14.01
CA GLU A 181 18.11 13.83 -13.85
C GLU A 181 17.39 12.74 -14.65
N ILE A 182 16.14 12.96 -15.03
CA ILE A 182 15.28 11.97 -15.67
C ILE A 182 15.32 12.08 -17.20
N ASN A 183 15.28 10.94 -17.87
CA ASN A 183 15.04 10.86 -19.29
C ASN A 183 13.54 10.85 -19.57
N ALA A 184 13.00 12.02 -19.95
CA ALA A 184 11.56 12.19 -20.18
C ALA A 184 10.96 11.23 -21.24
N LYS A 185 11.79 10.62 -22.10
CA LYS A 185 11.36 9.62 -23.10
C LYS A 185 11.37 8.18 -22.57
N LYS A 186 11.82 7.98 -21.32
CA LYS A 186 11.95 6.65 -20.70
C LYS A 186 11.23 6.61 -19.34
N ILE A 187 10.01 7.13 -19.28
CA ILE A 187 9.18 7.09 -18.10
C ILE A 187 8.10 6.04 -18.31
N GLY A 188 8.02 5.09 -17.38
CA GLY A 188 6.97 4.07 -17.32
C GLY A 188 6.13 4.16 -16.07
N ILE A 189 5.10 3.32 -15.99
CA ILE A 189 4.20 3.21 -14.84
C ILE A 189 4.18 1.75 -14.39
N ILE A 190 4.35 1.51 -13.10
CA ILE A 190 4.13 0.22 -12.44
C ILE A 190 2.88 0.36 -11.58
N GLY A 191 1.82 -0.38 -11.90
CA GLY A 191 0.57 -0.35 -11.14
C GLY A 191 0.26 -1.71 -10.54
N HIS A 192 -0.07 -1.74 -9.24
CA HIS A 192 -0.52 -2.95 -8.57
C HIS A 192 -2.04 -3.00 -8.50
N SER A 193 -2.66 -4.15 -8.82
CA SER A 193 -4.11 -4.37 -8.70
C SER A 193 -4.92 -3.26 -9.40
N ALA A 194 -5.70 -2.44 -8.68
CA ALA A 194 -6.41 -1.28 -9.23
C ALA A 194 -5.45 -0.26 -9.87
N GLY A 195 -4.23 -0.09 -9.33
CA GLY A 195 -3.19 0.75 -9.92
C GLY A 195 -2.78 0.31 -11.33
N GLY A 196 -2.90 -0.96 -11.67
CA GLY A 196 -2.72 -1.46 -13.03
C GLY A 196 -3.77 -0.92 -14.00
N ILE A 197 -5.03 -0.81 -13.56
CA ILE A 197 -6.12 -0.19 -14.34
C ILE A 197 -5.84 1.30 -14.54
N ILE A 198 -5.44 2.00 -13.47
CA ILE A 198 -5.07 3.43 -13.51
C ILE A 198 -3.92 3.65 -14.48
N ALA A 199 -2.89 2.81 -14.44
CA ALA A 199 -1.75 2.88 -15.36
C ALA A 199 -2.18 2.76 -16.83
N PHE A 200 -3.13 1.88 -17.16
CA PHE A 200 -3.69 1.78 -18.51
C PHE A 200 -4.52 3.01 -18.91
N ILE A 201 -5.28 3.60 -17.98
CA ILE A 201 -6.02 4.84 -18.23
C ILE A 201 -5.06 5.96 -18.61
N VAL A 202 -3.97 6.13 -17.85
CA VAL A 202 -2.95 7.16 -18.11
C VAL A 202 -2.21 6.89 -19.43
N ALA A 203 -1.76 5.67 -19.66
CA ALA A 203 -1.04 5.31 -20.90
C ALA A 203 -1.93 5.48 -22.16
N LYS A 204 -3.23 5.27 -22.06
CA LYS A 204 -4.18 5.54 -23.14
C LYS A 204 -4.27 7.04 -23.46
N LYS A 205 -4.23 7.91 -22.44
CA LYS A 205 -4.29 9.37 -22.58
C LYS A 205 -2.96 9.96 -23.02
N ASP A 206 -1.85 9.36 -22.63
CA ASP A 206 -0.49 9.84 -22.88
C ASP A 206 0.37 8.78 -23.59
N PRO A 207 0.41 8.81 -24.95
CA PRO A 207 1.20 7.87 -25.74
C PRO A 207 2.71 7.98 -25.55
N SER A 208 3.20 8.98 -24.81
CA SER A 208 4.64 9.12 -24.50
C SER A 208 5.08 8.31 -23.29
N ILE A 209 4.17 7.63 -22.60
CA ILE A 209 4.50 6.63 -21.59
C ILE A 209 5.24 5.48 -22.27
N ALA A 210 6.47 5.24 -21.83
CA ALA A 210 7.36 4.31 -22.52
C ALA A 210 6.96 2.84 -22.34
N PHE A 211 6.40 2.50 -21.18
CA PHE A 211 5.93 1.14 -20.85
C PHE A 211 4.98 1.15 -19.63
N VAL A 212 4.21 0.10 -19.49
CA VAL A 212 3.38 -0.19 -18.31
C VAL A 212 3.72 -1.58 -17.80
N VAL A 213 3.88 -1.70 -16.49
CA VAL A 213 3.96 -2.99 -15.79
C VAL A 213 2.73 -3.12 -14.91
N SER A 214 1.90 -4.12 -15.17
CA SER A 214 0.71 -4.40 -14.37
C SER A 214 0.99 -5.59 -13.45
N LEU A 215 1.10 -5.31 -12.15
CA LEU A 215 1.28 -6.32 -11.13
C LEU A 215 -0.11 -6.75 -10.61
N ALA A 216 -0.53 -7.95 -10.98
CA ALA A 216 -1.86 -8.48 -10.62
C ALA A 216 -3.04 -7.55 -10.96
N GLY A 217 -2.87 -6.66 -11.93
CA GLY A 217 -3.93 -5.78 -12.41
C GLY A 217 -4.86 -6.50 -13.38
N ALA A 218 -6.12 -6.05 -13.44
CA ALA A 218 -7.11 -6.64 -14.32
C ALA A 218 -6.80 -6.36 -15.79
N GLY A 219 -6.67 -7.42 -16.59
CA GLY A 219 -6.56 -7.35 -18.07
C GLY A 219 -7.91 -7.35 -18.78
N VAL A 220 -9.02 -7.25 -18.05
CA VAL A 220 -10.39 -7.28 -18.56
C VAL A 220 -11.20 -6.13 -17.97
N ARG A 221 -12.37 -5.85 -18.54
CA ARG A 221 -13.27 -4.82 -18.00
C ARG A 221 -13.63 -5.10 -16.54
N GLY A 222 -13.73 -4.05 -15.72
CA GLY A 222 -14.01 -4.17 -14.30
C GLY A 222 -15.33 -4.86 -13.97
N ASP A 223 -16.38 -4.65 -14.77
CA ASP A 223 -17.66 -5.35 -14.63
C ASP A 223 -17.50 -6.88 -14.84
N SER A 224 -16.79 -7.29 -15.87
CA SER A 224 -16.51 -8.71 -16.15
C SER A 224 -15.66 -9.35 -15.05
N LEU A 225 -14.69 -8.60 -14.50
CA LEU A 225 -13.88 -9.04 -13.37
C LEU A 225 -14.74 -9.27 -12.13
N MET A 226 -15.59 -8.29 -11.77
CA MET A 226 -16.47 -8.38 -10.60
C MET A 226 -17.45 -9.55 -10.68
N LEU A 227 -18.08 -9.76 -11.84
CA LEU A 227 -18.96 -10.90 -12.06
C LEU A 227 -18.24 -12.23 -11.84
N LYS A 228 -17.00 -12.33 -12.36
CA LYS A 228 -16.21 -13.56 -12.22
C LYS A 228 -15.76 -13.80 -10.78
N GLN A 229 -15.39 -12.75 -10.05
CA GLN A 229 -15.02 -12.85 -8.64
C GLN A 229 -16.21 -13.32 -7.80
N VAL A 230 -17.40 -12.71 -7.99
CA VAL A 230 -18.61 -13.13 -7.27
C VAL A 230 -18.94 -14.58 -7.57
N GLU A 231 -18.87 -15.01 -8.83
CA GLU A 231 -19.10 -16.40 -9.23
C GLU A 231 -18.15 -17.39 -8.53
N LEU A 232 -16.86 -17.03 -8.44
CA LEU A 232 -15.85 -17.90 -7.81
C LEU A 232 -16.00 -17.98 -6.29
N ILE A 233 -16.27 -16.84 -5.65
CA ILE A 233 -16.45 -16.77 -4.18
C ILE A 233 -17.72 -17.51 -3.77
N SER A 234 -18.79 -17.42 -4.56
CA SER A 234 -20.07 -18.10 -4.24
C SER A 234 -20.02 -19.62 -4.40
N LYS A 235 -18.98 -20.17 -5.05
CA LYS A 235 -18.76 -21.61 -5.26
C LYS A 235 -17.75 -22.23 -4.29
N SER A 236 -17.07 -21.40 -3.48
CA SER A 236 -16.09 -21.82 -2.46
C SER A 236 -16.76 -21.97 -1.09
#